data_45a7217977b2dd859ad9e861b574faa5
#
_entry.id   45a7217977b2dd859ad9e861b574faa5
#
_cell.length_a   1.000
_cell.length_b   1.000
_cell.length_c   1.000
_cell.angle_alpha   90.00
_cell.angle_beta   90.00
_cell.angle_gamma   90.00
#
_symmetry.space_group_name_H-M   'P 1'
#
loop_
_entity.id
_entity.type
_entity.pdbx_description
1 polymer ?
#
loop_
_entity_poly.entity_id
_entity_poly.type
_entity_poly.pdbx_seq_one_letter_code
_entity_poly.pdbx_strand_id
1 'polypeptide(L)'
;MSSHSSQSTEGKSRLSKSTLLLALCWVVYTCSYIGKLSYGANIKLIGDAFNVLNADTGLVSTCFFFAYGIGQIVNGIMCKKYNVKYVVFTCLVIASTMNVLVGFTTNFTLLKYFWLVNGIVMSFLWPTLIRLLSETMKKDKIDRAIVVMGTTVATGTFLIYGISALFAAILDYRWSFCVAALLLVTIAIIWICSFDSLVIPLRKECAEEEKEEKEKAQAGDAKAAPGINITKTALGLLLCILAFFAVVNNFVKDGLTTWTPDILNALYGTQDWLSILLTLLLPLLAIPGTVFAVKVYNVVKRYIGACTVMFIMSGVLMGLVIAFSFGWSGSIAALIITVVAFAMISALMSGIDNIIVSMVPLQLKSKVNSGKLAGVLNGFCYLGSTISMYGLGFIADNWGWEAGFYVLLGLIAAVVLVGIVHRFISKNHGIR
;
A
#
# COMPACT_ATOMS: atom_id res chain seq x y z
N MET A 1 59.09 10.92 -32.16
CA MET A 1 58.78 9.51 -31.90
C MET A 1 57.73 9.49 -30.80
N SER A 2 56.55 9.20 -31.20
CA SER A 2 55.31 9.26 -30.46
C SER A 2 55.10 7.95 -29.70
N SER A 3 54.89 8.03 -28.41
CA SER A 3 54.33 6.90 -27.61
C SER A 3 52.86 7.18 -27.30
N HIS A 4 51.98 6.68 -28.15
CA HIS A 4 50.56 6.53 -27.83
C HIS A 4 50.39 5.43 -26.78
N SER A 5 50.07 5.83 -25.57
CA SER A 5 49.56 4.91 -24.57
C SER A 5 48.11 4.60 -24.87
N SER A 6 47.85 3.36 -25.19
CA SER A 6 46.54 2.73 -25.29
C SER A 6 45.79 2.84 -23.98
N GLN A 7 44.81 3.76 -23.89
CA GLN A 7 43.74 3.69 -22.89
C GLN A 7 42.73 2.64 -23.36
N SER A 8 42.73 1.50 -22.70
CA SER A 8 41.81 0.40 -22.87
C SER A 8 40.39 0.80 -22.50
N THR A 9 39.51 0.58 -23.43
CA THR A 9 38.04 0.51 -23.31
C THR A 9 37.60 -0.48 -22.23
N GLU A 10 37.36 -0.04 -21.00
CA GLU A 10 36.54 -0.74 -20.01
C GLU A 10 35.37 0.15 -19.57
N GLY A 11 34.45 0.39 -20.48
CA GLY A 11 33.20 1.12 -20.25
C GLY A 11 31.99 0.20 -20.06
N LYS A 12 32.08 -0.86 -19.24
CA LYS A 12 30.88 -1.49 -18.66
C LYS A 12 30.53 -0.71 -17.41
N SER A 13 29.47 0.13 -17.46
CA SER A 13 28.96 0.84 -16.28
C SER A 13 28.52 -0.18 -15.22
N ARG A 14 29.40 -0.46 -14.26
CA ARG A 14 29.01 -1.19 -13.06
C ARG A 14 27.95 -0.39 -12.35
N LEU A 15 26.73 -0.97 -12.20
CA LEU A 15 25.66 -0.36 -11.41
C LEU A 15 26.23 0.01 -10.02
N SER A 16 25.94 1.23 -9.59
CA SER A 16 26.37 1.71 -8.26
C SER A 16 25.80 0.79 -7.18
N LYS A 17 26.57 0.51 -6.12
CA LYS A 17 26.12 -0.30 -4.96
C LYS A 17 24.81 0.22 -4.36
N SER A 18 24.61 1.55 -4.36
CA SER A 18 23.36 2.16 -3.91
C SER A 18 22.17 1.82 -4.82
N THR A 19 22.39 1.74 -6.14
CA THR A 19 21.36 1.30 -7.09
C THR A 19 21.03 -0.19 -6.93
N LEU A 20 22.05 -1.03 -6.71
CA LEU A 20 21.84 -2.45 -6.45
C LEU A 20 21.10 -2.70 -5.14
N LEU A 21 21.41 -1.97 -4.09
CA LEU A 21 20.69 -2.05 -2.81
C LEU A 21 19.23 -1.60 -2.96
N LEU A 22 18.99 -0.50 -3.68
CA LEU A 22 17.62 -0.05 -3.97
C LEU A 22 16.85 -1.11 -4.76
N ALA A 23 17.44 -1.70 -5.77
CA ALA A 23 16.82 -2.78 -6.55
C ALA A 23 16.52 -4.01 -5.67
N LEU A 24 17.44 -4.40 -4.79
CA LEU A 24 17.23 -5.50 -3.84
C LEU A 24 16.07 -5.20 -2.89
N CYS A 25 16.02 -4.00 -2.29
CA CYS A 25 14.92 -3.57 -1.43
C CYS A 25 13.60 -3.54 -2.19
N TRP A 26 13.61 -3.08 -3.43
CA TRP A 26 12.45 -3.03 -4.30
C TRP A 26 11.90 -4.45 -4.59
N VAL A 27 12.76 -5.40 -4.94
CA VAL A 27 12.36 -6.80 -5.19
C VAL A 27 11.86 -7.46 -3.90
N VAL A 28 12.56 -7.27 -2.76
CA VAL A 28 12.12 -7.76 -1.44
C VAL A 28 10.71 -7.30 -1.12
N TYR A 29 10.43 -6.00 -1.29
CA TYR A 29 9.13 -5.47 -0.94
C TYR A 29 8.04 -5.84 -1.95
N THR A 30 8.38 -5.95 -3.24
CA THR A 30 7.46 -6.47 -4.28
C THR A 30 7.08 -7.92 -3.98
N CYS A 31 8.05 -8.80 -3.68
CA CYS A 31 7.78 -10.20 -3.29
C CYS A 31 6.94 -10.27 -2.00
N SER A 32 7.17 -9.36 -1.04
CA SER A 32 6.36 -9.31 0.16
C SER A 32 4.89 -9.00 -0.14
N TYR A 33 4.60 -8.12 -1.12
CA TYR A 33 3.23 -7.84 -1.57
C TYR A 33 2.59 -9.05 -2.25
N ILE A 34 3.35 -9.86 -2.99
CA ILE A 34 2.87 -11.12 -3.55
C ILE A 34 2.40 -12.04 -2.41
N GLY A 35 3.23 -12.25 -1.37
CA GLY A 35 2.87 -13.09 -0.22
C GLY A 35 1.82 -12.47 0.73
N LYS A 36 1.63 -11.16 0.70
CA LYS A 36 0.62 -10.43 1.49
C LYS A 36 -0.78 -10.56 0.89
N LEU A 37 -0.90 -10.49 -0.43
CA LEU A 37 -2.18 -10.38 -1.12
C LEU A 37 -2.62 -11.70 -1.78
N SER A 38 -1.84 -12.78 -1.67
CA SER A 38 -2.20 -14.10 -2.19
C SER A 38 -3.55 -14.61 -1.69
N TYR A 39 -3.89 -14.36 -0.42
CA TYR A 39 -5.19 -14.70 0.15
C TYR A 39 -6.32 -13.86 -0.48
N GLY A 40 -6.18 -12.55 -0.50
CA GLY A 40 -7.19 -11.63 -1.05
C GLY A 40 -7.48 -11.88 -2.52
N ALA A 41 -6.44 -12.18 -3.33
CA ALA A 41 -6.60 -12.51 -4.74
C ALA A 41 -7.40 -13.81 -4.98
N ASN A 42 -7.39 -14.74 -4.01
CA ASN A 42 -8.07 -16.04 -4.09
C ASN A 42 -9.24 -16.16 -3.10
N ILE A 43 -9.72 -15.05 -2.51
CA ILE A 43 -10.70 -15.05 -1.41
C ILE A 43 -11.99 -15.79 -1.79
N LYS A 44 -12.49 -15.58 -3.01
CA LYS A 44 -13.67 -16.26 -3.57
C LYS A 44 -13.45 -17.76 -3.69
N LEU A 45 -12.34 -18.17 -4.32
CA LEU A 45 -11.99 -19.59 -4.52
C LEU A 45 -11.80 -20.33 -3.19
N ILE A 46 -11.27 -19.65 -2.18
CA ILE A 46 -11.14 -20.20 -0.82
C ILE A 46 -12.53 -20.36 -0.19
N GLY A 47 -13.40 -19.36 -0.31
CA GLY A 47 -14.77 -19.43 0.18
C GLY A 47 -15.53 -20.63 -0.38
N ASP A 48 -15.45 -20.81 -1.69
CA ASP A 48 -16.07 -21.94 -2.39
C ASP A 48 -15.46 -23.29 -1.98
N ALA A 49 -14.12 -23.37 -1.89
CA ALA A 49 -13.42 -24.61 -1.53
C ALA A 49 -13.73 -25.09 -0.10
N PHE A 50 -13.97 -24.18 0.84
CA PHE A 50 -14.32 -24.50 2.22
C PHE A 50 -15.83 -24.45 2.49
N ASN A 51 -16.63 -24.04 1.50
CA ASN A 51 -18.07 -23.85 1.61
C ASN A 51 -18.46 -22.95 2.80
N VAL A 52 -17.84 -21.77 2.87
CA VAL A 52 -18.03 -20.79 3.94
C VAL A 52 -18.52 -19.46 3.37
N LEU A 53 -19.10 -18.63 4.23
CA LEU A 53 -19.62 -17.32 3.85
C LEU A 53 -18.51 -16.29 3.59
N ASN A 54 -18.83 -15.21 2.86
CA ASN A 54 -17.92 -14.11 2.62
C ASN A 54 -17.46 -13.42 3.91
N ALA A 55 -18.33 -13.32 4.90
CA ALA A 55 -17.96 -12.83 6.25
C ALA A 55 -16.82 -13.66 6.86
N ASP A 56 -16.87 -14.99 6.73
CA ASP A 56 -15.84 -15.88 7.28
C ASP A 56 -14.49 -15.71 6.57
N THR A 57 -14.48 -15.67 5.24
CA THR A 57 -13.26 -15.42 4.46
C THR A 57 -12.74 -14.01 4.69
N GLY A 58 -13.63 -13.02 4.80
CA GLY A 58 -13.30 -11.65 5.18
C GLY A 58 -12.66 -11.56 6.57
N LEU A 59 -13.11 -12.38 7.53
CA LEU A 59 -12.54 -12.42 8.88
C LEU A 59 -11.06 -12.87 8.87
N VAL A 60 -10.67 -13.78 7.99
CA VAL A 60 -9.24 -14.16 7.81
C VAL A 60 -8.42 -12.95 7.36
N SER A 61 -8.91 -12.20 6.37
CA SER A 61 -8.26 -10.96 5.92
C SER A 61 -8.24 -9.88 7.00
N THR A 62 -9.32 -9.78 7.80
CA THR A 62 -9.41 -8.88 8.96
C THR A 62 -8.31 -9.19 9.98
N CYS A 63 -8.07 -10.47 10.31
CA CYS A 63 -6.98 -10.87 11.21
C CYS A 63 -5.61 -10.39 10.69
N PHE A 64 -5.38 -10.50 9.39
CA PHE A 64 -4.14 -10.01 8.77
C PHE A 64 -3.98 -8.49 8.89
N PHE A 65 -4.97 -7.73 8.42
CA PHE A 65 -4.87 -6.26 8.38
C PHE A 65 -4.82 -5.65 9.77
N PHE A 66 -5.54 -6.22 10.74
CA PHE A 66 -5.47 -5.84 12.15
C PHE A 66 -4.06 -6.03 12.72
N ALA A 67 -3.51 -7.24 12.56
CA ALA A 67 -2.16 -7.55 13.03
C ALA A 67 -1.09 -6.68 12.32
N TYR A 68 -1.25 -6.48 11.02
CA TYR A 68 -0.36 -5.65 10.21
C TYR A 68 -0.42 -4.18 10.65
N GLY A 69 -1.61 -3.61 10.85
CA GLY A 69 -1.80 -2.23 11.28
C GLY A 69 -1.16 -1.95 12.65
N ILE A 70 -1.42 -2.80 13.65
CA ILE A 70 -0.77 -2.69 14.96
C ILE A 70 0.75 -2.85 14.81
N GLY A 71 1.19 -3.84 14.05
CA GLY A 71 2.60 -4.10 13.81
C GLY A 71 3.33 -2.90 13.17
N GLN A 72 2.70 -2.18 12.25
CA GLN A 72 3.28 -0.97 11.64
C GLN A 72 3.54 0.13 12.68
N ILE A 73 2.62 0.34 13.61
CA ILE A 73 2.77 1.33 14.69
C ILE A 73 3.92 0.91 15.62
N VAL A 74 3.92 -0.34 16.07
CA VAL A 74 4.96 -0.90 16.96
C VAL A 74 6.34 -0.82 16.30
N ASN A 75 6.43 -1.23 15.04
CA ASN A 75 7.69 -1.22 14.30
C ASN A 75 8.20 0.18 13.99
N GLY A 76 7.32 1.14 13.74
CA GLY A 76 7.70 2.55 13.59
C GLY A 76 8.45 3.07 14.84
N ILE A 77 8.11 2.56 16.03
CA ILE A 77 8.76 2.93 17.30
C ILE A 77 10.02 2.09 17.54
N MET A 78 9.99 0.79 17.25
CA MET A 78 11.04 -0.17 17.62
C MET A 78 12.09 -0.41 16.54
N CYS A 79 11.92 0.08 15.33
CA CYS A 79 12.78 -0.24 14.18
C CYS A 79 14.27 0.04 14.38
N LYS A 80 14.66 0.94 15.30
CA LYS A 80 16.05 1.24 15.62
C LYS A 80 16.74 0.18 16.51
N LYS A 81 15.98 -0.73 17.13
CA LYS A 81 16.48 -1.65 18.15
C LYS A 81 16.93 -3.01 17.61
N TYR A 82 16.66 -3.34 16.37
CA TYR A 82 16.95 -4.66 15.82
C TYR A 82 17.83 -4.62 14.56
N ASN A 83 18.47 -5.75 14.27
CA ASN A 83 19.34 -5.89 13.11
C ASN A 83 18.51 -6.13 11.84
N VAL A 84 18.59 -5.18 10.90
CA VAL A 84 17.86 -5.19 9.64
C VAL A 84 18.07 -6.48 8.85
N LYS A 85 19.32 -7.00 8.79
CA LYS A 85 19.67 -8.20 8.04
C LYS A 85 18.82 -9.41 8.44
N TYR A 86 18.80 -9.70 9.73
CA TYR A 86 18.13 -10.88 10.26
C TYR A 86 16.63 -10.71 10.36
N VAL A 87 16.13 -9.52 10.68
CA VAL A 87 14.69 -9.27 10.77
C VAL A 87 14.01 -9.45 9.40
N VAL A 88 14.56 -8.86 8.35
CA VAL A 88 13.99 -9.02 6.99
C VAL A 88 14.03 -10.50 6.57
N PHE A 89 15.18 -11.18 6.76
CA PHE A 89 15.32 -12.60 6.46
C PHE A 89 14.26 -13.45 7.19
N THR A 90 14.17 -13.31 8.51
CA THR A 90 13.23 -14.11 9.33
C THR A 90 11.78 -13.83 8.94
N CYS A 91 11.42 -12.57 8.70
CA CYS A 91 10.06 -12.20 8.27
C CYS A 91 9.70 -12.84 6.92
N LEU A 92 10.61 -12.83 5.95
CA LEU A 92 10.37 -13.44 4.64
C LEU A 92 10.23 -14.96 4.74
N VAL A 93 11.06 -15.63 5.55
CA VAL A 93 10.98 -17.09 5.76
C VAL A 93 9.68 -17.48 6.45
N ILE A 94 9.30 -16.78 7.54
CA ILE A 94 8.03 -17.07 8.23
C ILE A 94 6.84 -16.80 7.28
N ALA A 95 6.86 -15.71 6.54
CA ALA A 95 5.80 -15.41 5.58
C ALA A 95 5.70 -16.44 4.45
N SER A 96 6.83 -16.96 3.96
CA SER A 96 6.88 -18.08 3.01
C SER A 96 6.20 -19.31 3.62
N THR A 97 6.56 -19.68 4.85
CA THR A 97 5.95 -20.80 5.58
C THR A 97 4.44 -20.61 5.75
N MET A 98 3.98 -19.41 6.13
CA MET A 98 2.56 -19.13 6.29
C MET A 98 1.79 -19.26 4.96
N ASN A 99 2.37 -18.82 3.84
CA ASN A 99 1.77 -19.01 2.53
C ASN A 99 1.63 -20.51 2.18
N VAL A 100 2.66 -21.33 2.40
CA VAL A 100 2.55 -22.79 2.21
C VAL A 100 1.44 -23.38 3.07
N LEU A 101 1.41 -23.05 4.35
CA LEU A 101 0.41 -23.58 5.29
C LEU A 101 -1.02 -23.19 4.88
N VAL A 102 -1.24 -21.96 4.42
CA VAL A 102 -2.54 -21.50 3.91
C VAL A 102 -2.94 -22.28 2.66
N GLY A 103 -2.02 -22.48 1.71
CA GLY A 103 -2.28 -23.20 0.47
C GLY A 103 -2.69 -24.67 0.69
N PHE A 104 -2.16 -25.35 1.71
CA PHE A 104 -2.36 -26.78 1.90
C PHE A 104 -3.23 -27.16 3.11
N THR A 105 -3.63 -26.22 3.97
CA THR A 105 -4.51 -26.55 5.08
C THR A 105 -5.89 -26.99 4.61
N THR A 106 -6.46 -27.96 5.29
CA THR A 106 -7.86 -28.41 5.13
C THR A 106 -8.76 -27.88 6.24
N ASN A 107 -8.22 -27.18 7.22
CA ASN A 107 -8.95 -26.63 8.34
C ASN A 107 -9.08 -25.11 8.20
N PHE A 108 -10.29 -24.64 7.91
CA PHE A 108 -10.58 -23.22 7.74
C PHE A 108 -10.22 -22.35 8.96
N THR A 109 -10.41 -22.88 10.16
CA THR A 109 -10.09 -22.11 11.38
C THR A 109 -8.60 -21.78 11.49
N LEU A 110 -7.71 -22.65 10.99
CA LEU A 110 -6.26 -22.42 11.02
C LEU A 110 -5.84 -21.29 10.08
N LEU A 111 -6.60 -21.02 9.01
CA LEU A 111 -6.31 -19.92 8.09
C LEU A 111 -6.23 -18.58 8.81
N LYS A 112 -7.13 -18.33 9.78
CA LYS A 112 -7.15 -17.09 10.59
C LYS A 112 -5.83 -16.89 11.34
N TYR A 113 -5.32 -17.94 11.96
CA TYR A 113 -4.06 -17.89 12.72
C TYR A 113 -2.84 -17.74 11.81
N PHE A 114 -2.78 -18.51 10.71
CA PHE A 114 -1.67 -18.41 9.77
C PHE A 114 -1.62 -17.03 9.14
N TRP A 115 -2.80 -16.48 8.78
CA TRP A 115 -2.86 -15.17 8.14
C TRP A 115 -2.60 -14.03 9.14
N LEU A 116 -2.99 -14.18 10.41
CA LEU A 116 -2.61 -13.27 11.49
C LEU A 116 -1.09 -13.21 11.69
N VAL A 117 -0.42 -14.37 11.75
CA VAL A 117 1.04 -14.44 11.86
C VAL A 117 1.71 -13.81 10.64
N ASN A 118 1.19 -14.06 9.43
CA ASN A 118 1.68 -13.42 8.20
C ASN A 118 1.55 -11.88 8.30
N GLY A 119 0.44 -11.36 8.83
CA GLY A 119 0.24 -9.93 9.06
C GLY A 119 1.28 -9.32 10.01
N ILE A 120 1.54 -10.01 11.14
CA ILE A 120 2.58 -9.57 12.09
C ILE A 120 3.94 -9.44 11.40
N VAL A 121 4.43 -10.50 10.76
CA VAL A 121 5.79 -10.51 10.20
C VAL A 121 5.93 -9.56 9.02
N MET A 122 4.92 -9.45 8.17
CA MET A 122 4.93 -8.54 7.03
C MET A 122 4.95 -7.06 7.44
N SER A 123 4.44 -6.73 8.62
CA SER A 123 4.43 -5.36 9.14
C SER A 123 5.82 -4.80 9.41
N PHE A 124 6.82 -5.66 9.62
CA PHE A 124 8.21 -5.25 9.87
C PHE A 124 8.93 -4.75 8.61
N LEU A 125 8.53 -5.19 7.42
CA LEU A 125 9.34 -5.02 6.22
C LEU A 125 9.46 -3.56 5.78
N TRP A 126 8.35 -2.84 5.63
CA TRP A 126 8.38 -1.47 5.12
C TRP A 126 9.20 -0.50 5.98
N PRO A 127 8.94 -0.37 7.31
CA PRO A 127 9.72 0.54 8.14
C PRO A 127 11.21 0.18 8.17
N THR A 128 11.53 -1.12 8.14
CA THR A 128 12.89 -1.63 8.16
C THR A 128 13.65 -1.30 6.88
N LEU A 129 13.02 -1.49 5.71
CA LEU A 129 13.65 -1.20 4.42
C LEU A 129 13.83 0.31 4.20
N ILE A 130 12.83 1.12 4.55
CA ILE A 130 12.94 2.60 4.45
C ILE A 130 14.03 3.12 5.39
N ARG A 131 14.13 2.59 6.61
CA ARG A 131 15.23 2.91 7.52
C ARG A 131 16.58 2.54 6.90
N LEU A 132 16.73 1.33 6.34
CA LEU A 132 17.98 0.90 5.72
C LEU A 132 18.39 1.87 4.59
N LEU A 133 17.46 2.21 3.70
CA LEU A 133 17.72 3.15 2.60
C LEU A 133 18.13 4.53 3.15
N SER A 134 17.49 5.01 4.23
CA SER A 134 17.86 6.29 4.84
C SER A 134 19.25 6.28 5.51
N GLU A 135 19.74 5.10 5.95
CA GLU A 135 21.08 4.93 6.55
C GLU A 135 22.19 4.68 5.51
N THR A 136 21.82 4.40 4.24
CA THR A 136 22.77 3.94 3.21
C THR A 136 22.74 4.76 1.93
N MET A 137 21.85 5.74 1.84
CA MET A 137 21.72 6.61 0.68
C MET A 137 21.97 8.06 1.04
N LYS A 138 22.57 8.80 0.09
CA LYS A 138 22.77 10.25 0.19
C LYS A 138 21.41 10.97 0.21
N LYS A 139 21.35 12.09 0.91
CA LYS A 139 20.12 12.88 1.11
C LYS A 139 19.44 13.29 -0.20
N ASP A 140 20.21 13.60 -1.22
CA ASP A 140 19.72 13.97 -2.56
C ASP A 140 19.04 12.82 -3.32
N LYS A 141 19.35 11.56 -2.98
CA LYS A 141 18.82 10.35 -3.63
C LYS A 141 17.69 9.68 -2.88
N ILE A 142 17.53 9.95 -1.57
CA ILE A 142 16.55 9.25 -0.72
C ILE A 142 15.10 9.51 -1.18
N ASP A 143 14.76 10.73 -1.58
CA ASP A 143 13.40 11.06 -2.03
C ASP A 143 13.03 10.29 -3.29
N ARG A 144 13.98 10.18 -4.25
CA ARG A 144 13.78 9.35 -5.44
C ARG A 144 13.66 7.87 -5.09
N ALA A 145 14.47 7.37 -4.15
CA ALA A 145 14.41 5.98 -3.71
C ALA A 145 13.04 5.65 -3.07
N ILE A 146 12.48 6.54 -2.25
CA ILE A 146 11.16 6.37 -1.65
C ILE A 146 10.07 6.32 -2.74
N VAL A 147 10.14 7.18 -3.75
CA VAL A 147 9.20 7.15 -4.88
C VAL A 147 9.29 5.83 -5.64
N VAL A 148 10.49 5.34 -5.93
CA VAL A 148 10.71 4.03 -6.57
C VAL A 148 10.15 2.91 -5.70
N MET A 149 10.41 2.92 -4.39
CA MET A 149 9.84 1.95 -3.46
C MET A 149 8.31 1.98 -3.43
N GLY A 150 7.67 3.14 -3.63
CA GLY A 150 6.22 3.27 -3.72
C GLY A 150 5.59 2.46 -4.87
N THR A 151 6.33 2.18 -5.95
CA THR A 151 5.83 1.37 -7.09
C THR A 151 5.71 -0.11 -6.78
N THR A 152 6.39 -0.61 -5.74
CA THR A 152 6.39 -2.03 -5.33
C THR A 152 5.00 -2.53 -5.00
N VAL A 153 4.16 -1.67 -4.40
CA VAL A 153 2.79 -2.00 -4.00
C VAL A 153 1.95 -2.39 -5.22
N ALA A 154 1.91 -1.51 -6.21
CA ALA A 154 1.16 -1.74 -7.45
C ALA A 154 1.72 -2.95 -8.23
N THR A 155 3.05 -3.05 -8.33
CA THR A 155 3.71 -4.15 -9.04
C THR A 155 3.44 -5.50 -8.35
N GLY A 156 3.59 -5.60 -7.04
CA GLY A 156 3.35 -6.83 -6.28
C GLY A 156 1.88 -7.25 -6.34
N THR A 157 0.95 -6.29 -6.23
CA THR A 157 -0.48 -6.55 -6.38
C THR A 157 -0.80 -7.06 -7.79
N PHE A 158 -0.30 -6.39 -8.83
CA PHE A 158 -0.47 -6.83 -10.21
C PHE A 158 0.04 -8.26 -10.43
N LEU A 159 1.25 -8.56 -9.95
CA LEU A 159 1.84 -9.88 -10.13
C LEU A 159 1.03 -10.98 -9.45
N ILE A 160 0.60 -10.79 -8.19
CA ILE A 160 -0.14 -11.84 -7.48
C ILE A 160 -1.54 -12.08 -8.06
N TYR A 161 -2.25 -11.04 -8.45
CA TYR A 161 -3.54 -11.22 -9.10
C TYR A 161 -3.38 -11.91 -10.47
N GLY A 162 -2.34 -11.58 -11.25
CA GLY A 162 -2.02 -12.27 -12.50
C GLY A 162 -1.66 -13.74 -12.30
N ILE A 163 -0.82 -14.05 -11.30
CA ILE A 163 -0.47 -15.42 -10.91
C ILE A 163 -1.73 -16.19 -10.46
N SER A 164 -2.57 -15.58 -9.64
CA SER A 164 -3.81 -16.20 -9.16
C SER A 164 -4.81 -16.44 -10.27
N ALA A 165 -4.99 -15.51 -11.20
CA ALA A 165 -5.84 -15.69 -12.37
C ALA A 165 -5.36 -16.84 -13.26
N LEU A 166 -4.03 -16.92 -13.48
CA LEU A 166 -3.43 -18.00 -14.27
C LEU A 166 -3.70 -19.38 -13.64
N PHE A 167 -3.43 -19.53 -12.34
CA PHE A 167 -3.64 -20.83 -11.68
C PHE A 167 -5.12 -21.16 -11.49
N ALA A 168 -5.98 -20.18 -11.28
CA ALA A 168 -7.43 -20.40 -11.28
C ALA A 168 -7.95 -20.89 -12.63
N ALA A 169 -7.30 -20.52 -13.75
CA ALA A 169 -7.70 -20.95 -15.10
C ALA A 169 -7.21 -22.35 -15.48
N ILE A 170 -6.00 -22.76 -15.05
CA ILE A 170 -5.34 -23.95 -15.58
C ILE A 170 -5.13 -25.10 -14.56
N LEU A 171 -5.14 -24.78 -13.26
CA LEU A 171 -4.85 -25.75 -12.19
C LEU A 171 -5.75 -25.55 -10.98
N ASP A 172 -5.18 -25.11 -9.85
CA ASP A 172 -5.83 -24.86 -8.57
C ASP A 172 -5.22 -23.59 -7.96
N TYR A 173 -6.04 -22.77 -7.31
CA TYR A 173 -5.62 -21.53 -6.65
C TYR A 173 -4.47 -21.74 -5.64
N ARG A 174 -4.35 -22.94 -5.06
CA ARG A 174 -3.29 -23.29 -4.09
C ARG A 174 -1.89 -23.10 -4.64
N TRP A 175 -1.70 -23.29 -5.94
CA TRP A 175 -0.40 -23.06 -6.58
C TRP A 175 0.06 -21.62 -6.55
N SER A 176 -0.87 -20.66 -6.49
CA SER A 176 -0.52 -19.25 -6.31
C SER A 176 0.21 -19.00 -4.98
N PHE A 177 -0.18 -19.70 -3.91
CA PHE A 177 0.50 -19.66 -2.61
C PHE A 177 1.88 -20.33 -2.67
N CYS A 178 2.03 -21.42 -3.44
CA CYS A 178 3.33 -22.06 -3.64
C CYS A 178 4.31 -21.13 -4.35
N VAL A 179 3.86 -20.43 -5.40
CA VAL A 179 4.69 -19.44 -6.11
C VAL A 179 5.04 -18.28 -5.19
N ALA A 180 4.08 -17.75 -4.43
CA ALA A 180 4.34 -16.71 -3.45
C ALA A 180 5.39 -17.14 -2.42
N ALA A 181 5.27 -18.35 -1.87
CA ALA A 181 6.22 -18.92 -0.92
C ALA A 181 7.62 -19.11 -1.54
N LEU A 182 7.69 -19.63 -2.75
CA LEU A 182 8.96 -19.82 -3.47
C LEU A 182 9.68 -18.49 -3.72
N LEU A 183 8.94 -17.46 -4.14
CA LEU A 183 9.50 -16.13 -4.34
C LEU A 183 10.02 -15.52 -3.03
N LEU A 184 9.25 -15.67 -1.93
CA LEU A 184 9.63 -15.16 -0.62
C LEU A 184 10.90 -15.83 -0.08
N VAL A 185 11.02 -17.17 -0.17
CA VAL A 185 12.22 -17.85 0.32
C VAL A 185 13.42 -17.59 -0.59
N THR A 186 13.23 -17.54 -1.91
CA THR A 186 14.30 -17.20 -2.85
C THR A 186 14.89 -15.83 -2.57
N ILE A 187 14.03 -14.81 -2.41
CA ILE A 187 14.51 -13.46 -2.12
C ILE A 187 15.10 -13.35 -0.71
N ALA A 188 14.63 -14.15 0.26
CA ALA A 188 15.26 -14.22 1.59
C ALA A 188 16.69 -14.73 1.51
N ILE A 189 16.96 -15.76 0.71
CA ILE A 189 18.33 -16.29 0.48
C ILE A 189 19.20 -15.24 -0.22
N ILE A 190 18.69 -14.60 -1.28
CA ILE A 190 19.43 -13.54 -1.96
C ILE A 190 19.74 -12.38 -0.98
N TRP A 191 18.76 -12.00 -0.14
CA TRP A 191 18.92 -10.95 0.87
C TRP A 191 20.04 -11.27 1.85
N ILE A 192 20.03 -12.43 2.49
CA ILE A 192 21.00 -12.79 3.52
C ILE A 192 22.42 -12.89 2.95
N CYS A 193 22.57 -13.39 1.71
CA CYS A 193 23.85 -13.53 1.02
C CYS A 193 24.42 -12.20 0.52
N SER A 194 23.57 -11.28 0.04
CA SER A 194 24.01 -10.03 -0.59
C SER A 194 24.13 -8.86 0.38
N PHE A 195 23.52 -8.96 1.57
CA PHE A 195 23.36 -7.84 2.49
C PHE A 195 24.68 -7.18 2.88
N ASP A 196 25.65 -7.96 3.39
CA ASP A 196 26.91 -7.42 3.92
C ASP A 196 27.76 -6.76 2.83
N SER A 197 27.78 -7.36 1.63
CA SER A 197 28.55 -6.84 0.48
C SER A 197 28.04 -5.50 -0.04
N LEU A 198 26.75 -5.22 0.13
CA LEU A 198 26.09 -3.99 -0.31
C LEU A 198 26.04 -2.94 0.80
N VAL A 199 25.63 -3.34 2.01
CA VAL A 199 25.28 -2.40 3.09
C VAL A 199 26.50 -1.88 3.84
N ILE A 200 27.51 -2.74 4.13
CA ILE A 200 28.67 -2.33 4.92
C ILE A 200 29.45 -1.17 4.27
N PRO A 201 29.78 -1.24 2.96
CA PRO A 201 30.50 -0.13 2.33
C PRO A 201 29.66 1.14 2.24
N LEU A 202 28.36 1.03 1.93
CA LEU A 202 27.48 2.20 1.84
C LEU A 202 27.29 2.92 3.18
N ARG A 203 27.19 2.18 4.29
CA ARG A 203 27.13 2.79 5.62
C ARG A 203 28.39 3.55 5.98
N LYS A 204 29.58 3.04 5.57
CA LYS A 204 30.85 3.74 5.79
C LYS A 204 30.90 5.05 5.00
N GLU A 205 30.55 5.00 3.70
CA GLU A 205 30.50 6.18 2.84
C GLU A 205 29.55 7.26 3.39
N CYS A 206 28.33 6.88 3.80
CA CYS A 206 27.36 7.84 4.37
C CYS A 206 27.82 8.40 5.72
N ALA A 207 28.51 7.60 6.57
CA ALA A 207 29.00 8.07 7.86
C ALA A 207 30.19 9.05 7.71
N GLU A 208 31.03 8.87 6.70
CA GLU A 208 32.10 9.81 6.36
C GLU A 208 31.54 11.14 5.86
N GLU A 209 30.55 11.10 4.94
CA GLU A 209 29.88 12.31 4.45
C GLU A 209 29.15 13.09 5.56
N GLU A 210 28.45 12.40 6.47
CA GLU A 210 27.81 13.06 7.61
C GLU A 210 28.80 13.75 8.55
N LYS A 211 30.00 13.22 8.70
CA LYS A 211 31.07 13.86 9.49
C LYS A 211 31.54 15.13 8.79
N GLU A 212 31.83 15.05 7.49
CA GLU A 212 32.25 16.22 6.70
C GLU A 212 31.15 17.32 6.65
N GLU A 213 29.85 16.95 6.52
CA GLU A 213 28.76 17.91 6.56
C GLU A 213 28.64 18.60 7.95
N LYS A 214 28.81 17.84 9.05
CA LYS A 214 28.78 18.40 10.41
C LYS A 214 29.95 19.35 10.65
N GLU A 215 31.13 19.03 10.17
CA GLU A 215 32.30 19.91 10.24
C GLU A 215 32.09 21.20 9.43
N LYS A 216 31.48 21.11 8.23
CA LYS A 216 31.12 22.27 7.39
C LYS A 216 29.98 23.10 7.98
N ALA A 217 28.98 22.46 8.63
CA ALA A 217 27.84 23.15 9.24
C ALA A 217 28.18 23.89 10.54
N GLN A 218 29.22 23.46 11.27
CA GLN A 218 29.75 24.20 12.42
C GLN A 218 30.45 25.52 12.01
N ALA A 219 30.71 25.71 10.72
CA ALA A 219 31.33 26.92 10.17
C ALA A 219 30.35 27.91 9.52
N GLY A 220 29.03 27.66 9.50
CA GLY A 220 28.06 28.56 8.85
C GLY A 220 26.65 28.48 9.47
N ASP A 221 26.07 29.66 9.69
CA ASP A 221 24.72 29.86 10.23
C ASP A 221 23.62 29.20 9.36
N ALA A 222 22.96 28.16 9.87
CA ALA A 222 21.82 27.52 9.21
C ALA A 222 20.55 28.37 9.42
N LYS A 223 20.05 29.03 8.39
CA LYS A 223 18.74 29.70 8.40
C LYS A 223 17.62 28.68 8.53
N ALA A 224 16.84 28.75 9.60
CA ALA A 224 15.63 27.97 9.79
C ALA A 224 14.55 28.34 8.75
N ALA A 225 13.94 27.35 8.12
CA ALA A 225 12.82 27.54 7.18
C ALA A 225 11.59 28.13 7.89
N PRO A 226 10.80 29.00 7.24
CA PRO A 226 9.65 29.68 7.86
C PRO A 226 8.60 28.65 8.33
N GLY A 227 8.33 28.63 9.64
CA GLY A 227 7.36 27.71 10.22
C GLY A 227 5.93 28.15 9.95
N ILE A 228 5.07 27.24 9.53
CA ILE A 228 3.63 27.46 9.39
C ILE A 228 3.03 27.69 10.78
N ASN A 229 2.37 28.83 11.01
CA ASN A 229 1.72 29.13 12.29
C ASN A 229 0.35 28.45 12.38
N ILE A 230 0.29 27.24 12.97
CA ILE A 230 -0.94 26.52 13.29
C ILE A 230 -1.04 26.37 14.80
N THR A 231 -2.21 26.70 15.37
CA THR A 231 -2.49 26.47 16.80
C THR A 231 -2.58 24.96 17.10
N LYS A 232 -2.28 24.56 18.34
CA LYS A 232 -2.35 23.13 18.74
C LYS A 232 -3.75 22.54 18.53
N THR A 233 -4.81 23.32 18.78
CA THR A 233 -6.20 22.89 18.57
C THR A 233 -6.52 22.68 17.07
N ALA A 234 -6.09 23.61 16.21
CA ALA A 234 -6.29 23.48 14.76
C ALA A 234 -5.50 22.29 14.19
N LEU A 235 -4.30 22.03 14.70
CA LEU A 235 -3.52 20.84 14.32
C LEU A 235 -4.22 19.55 14.75
N GLY A 236 -4.76 19.50 15.99
CA GLY A 236 -5.51 18.34 16.46
C GLY A 236 -6.74 18.05 15.61
N LEU A 237 -7.54 19.07 15.28
CA LEU A 237 -8.71 18.93 14.40
C LEU A 237 -8.32 18.46 13.00
N LEU A 238 -7.25 19.02 12.42
CA LEU A 238 -6.72 18.60 11.13
C LEU A 238 -6.36 17.11 11.15
N LEU A 239 -5.66 16.64 12.18
CA LEU A 239 -5.24 15.24 12.32
C LEU A 239 -6.44 14.30 12.50
N CYS A 240 -7.47 14.68 13.25
CA CYS A 240 -8.71 13.91 13.39
C CYS A 240 -9.43 13.74 12.04
N ILE A 241 -9.54 14.82 11.26
CA ILE A 241 -10.16 14.79 9.93
C ILE A 241 -9.35 13.88 8.99
N LEU A 242 -8.03 14.02 8.98
CA LEU A 242 -7.16 13.19 8.14
C LEU A 242 -7.20 11.71 8.55
N ALA A 243 -7.31 11.40 9.84
CA ALA A 243 -7.48 10.04 10.34
C ALA A 243 -8.81 9.44 9.86
N PHE A 244 -9.90 10.19 9.94
CA PHE A 244 -11.19 9.75 9.41
C PHE A 244 -11.14 9.53 7.90
N PHE A 245 -10.52 10.43 7.14
CA PHE A 245 -10.32 10.29 5.70
C PHE A 245 -9.48 9.05 5.38
N ALA A 246 -8.41 8.77 6.15
CA ALA A 246 -7.57 7.59 5.99
C ALA A 246 -8.34 6.28 6.19
N VAL A 247 -9.19 6.22 7.23
CA VAL A 247 -10.03 5.05 7.51
C VAL A 247 -10.98 4.78 6.35
N VAL A 248 -11.74 5.80 5.91
CA VAL A 248 -12.72 5.61 4.83
C VAL A 248 -12.02 5.33 3.49
N ASN A 249 -10.90 6.01 3.22
CA ASN A 249 -10.13 5.80 1.99
C ASN A 249 -9.70 4.33 1.83
N ASN A 250 -9.13 3.76 2.88
CA ASN A 250 -8.64 2.37 2.80
C ASN A 250 -9.78 1.35 2.97
N PHE A 251 -10.87 1.70 3.66
CA PHE A 251 -12.10 0.90 3.64
C PHE A 251 -12.57 0.70 2.19
N VAL A 252 -12.65 1.79 1.40
CA VAL A 252 -13.08 1.73 0.00
C VAL A 252 -12.03 1.05 -0.88
N LYS A 253 -10.76 1.46 -0.80
CA LYS A 253 -9.70 0.99 -1.67
C LYS A 253 -9.43 -0.51 -1.53
N ASP A 254 -9.14 -0.94 -0.31
CA ASP A 254 -8.74 -2.32 -0.04
C ASP A 254 -9.96 -3.25 -0.08
N GLY A 255 -11.14 -2.74 0.34
CA GLY A 255 -12.40 -3.44 0.17
C GLY A 255 -12.71 -3.75 -1.29
N LEU A 256 -12.68 -2.74 -2.17
CA LEU A 256 -12.86 -2.98 -3.60
C LEU A 256 -11.79 -3.91 -4.17
N THR A 257 -10.52 -3.69 -3.87
CA THR A 257 -9.45 -4.53 -4.43
C THR A 257 -9.63 -6.00 -4.06
N THR A 258 -10.01 -6.30 -2.83
CA THR A 258 -10.17 -7.68 -2.34
C THR A 258 -11.46 -8.32 -2.83
N TRP A 259 -12.57 -7.58 -2.82
CA TRP A 259 -13.88 -8.15 -3.12
C TRP A 259 -14.29 -8.04 -4.59
N THR A 260 -13.56 -7.31 -5.44
CA THR A 260 -13.89 -7.19 -6.87
C THR A 260 -14.05 -8.56 -7.56
N PRO A 261 -13.21 -9.58 -7.36
CA PRO A 261 -13.42 -10.87 -8.00
C PRO A 261 -14.78 -11.49 -7.65
N ASP A 262 -15.18 -11.47 -6.39
CA ASP A 262 -16.47 -11.99 -5.93
C ASP A 262 -17.65 -11.14 -6.42
N ILE A 263 -17.52 -9.81 -6.38
CA ILE A 263 -18.53 -8.88 -6.91
C ILE A 263 -18.80 -9.14 -8.40
N LEU A 264 -17.75 -9.29 -9.21
CA LEU A 264 -17.91 -9.51 -10.66
C LEU A 264 -18.51 -10.89 -10.95
N ASN A 265 -18.13 -11.91 -10.19
CA ASN A 265 -18.74 -13.23 -10.30
C ASN A 265 -20.23 -13.18 -9.92
N ALA A 266 -20.57 -12.59 -8.77
CA ALA A 266 -21.92 -12.53 -8.26
C ALA A 266 -22.88 -11.71 -9.14
N LEU A 267 -22.45 -10.56 -9.70
CA LEU A 267 -23.29 -9.66 -10.46
C LEU A 267 -23.39 -10.01 -11.95
N TYR A 268 -22.31 -10.55 -12.53
CA TYR A 268 -22.20 -10.74 -13.98
C TYR A 268 -21.98 -12.19 -14.39
N GLY A 269 -21.90 -13.13 -13.42
CA GLY A 269 -21.67 -14.55 -13.71
C GLY A 269 -20.31 -14.82 -14.39
N THR A 270 -19.32 -13.94 -14.16
CA THR A 270 -17.99 -14.10 -14.75
C THR A 270 -17.29 -15.31 -14.15
N GLN A 271 -16.47 -16.03 -14.97
CA GLN A 271 -15.63 -17.10 -14.45
C GLN A 271 -14.60 -16.55 -13.46
N ASP A 272 -14.22 -17.33 -12.45
CA ASP A 272 -13.36 -16.89 -11.35
C ASP A 272 -12.03 -16.33 -11.84
N TRP A 273 -11.34 -17.03 -12.75
CA TRP A 273 -10.08 -16.56 -13.33
C TRP A 273 -10.22 -15.22 -14.05
N LEU A 274 -11.36 -15.01 -14.75
CA LEU A 274 -11.63 -13.77 -15.48
C LEU A 274 -11.90 -12.62 -14.51
N SER A 275 -12.66 -12.87 -13.43
CA SER A 275 -12.92 -11.89 -12.36
C SER A 275 -11.62 -11.44 -11.70
N ILE A 276 -10.72 -12.38 -11.39
CA ILE A 276 -9.41 -12.07 -10.84
C ILE A 276 -8.55 -11.29 -11.84
N LEU A 277 -8.58 -11.68 -13.12
CA LEU A 277 -7.83 -11.01 -14.20
C LEU A 277 -8.31 -9.57 -14.39
N LEU A 278 -9.62 -9.33 -14.42
CA LEU A 278 -10.19 -7.98 -14.56
C LEU A 278 -9.81 -7.08 -13.38
N THR A 279 -9.64 -7.64 -12.19
CA THR A 279 -9.20 -6.90 -11.00
C THR A 279 -7.78 -6.33 -11.14
N LEU A 280 -6.94 -6.86 -12.05
CA LEU A 280 -5.62 -6.30 -12.37
C LEU A 280 -5.65 -4.84 -12.80
N LEU A 281 -6.78 -4.36 -13.33
CA LEU A 281 -6.90 -2.97 -13.74
C LEU A 281 -6.81 -2.00 -12.55
N LEU A 282 -7.20 -2.43 -11.34
CA LEU A 282 -7.18 -1.59 -10.13
C LEU A 282 -5.74 -1.18 -9.74
N PRO A 283 -4.81 -2.09 -9.51
CA PRO A 283 -3.43 -1.72 -9.18
C PRO A 283 -2.71 -1.05 -10.35
N LEU A 284 -3.08 -1.36 -11.60
CA LEU A 284 -2.47 -0.73 -12.78
C LEU A 284 -2.73 0.77 -12.80
N LEU A 285 -3.95 1.21 -12.47
CA LEU A 285 -4.31 2.62 -12.43
C LEU A 285 -3.91 3.32 -11.12
N ALA A 286 -3.44 2.59 -10.10
CA ALA A 286 -3.00 3.18 -8.84
C ALA A 286 -1.81 4.14 -9.02
N ILE A 287 -0.85 3.81 -9.90
CA ILE A 287 0.35 4.63 -10.16
C ILE A 287 -0.04 5.98 -10.78
N PRO A 288 -0.75 6.05 -11.93
CA PRO A 288 -1.21 7.33 -12.46
C PRO A 288 -2.15 8.08 -11.50
N GLY A 289 -2.88 7.39 -10.62
CA GLY A 289 -3.71 7.99 -9.58
C GLY A 289 -2.91 8.85 -8.59
N THR A 290 -1.72 8.41 -8.18
CA THR A 290 -0.85 9.19 -7.30
C THR A 290 -0.32 10.46 -7.97
N VAL A 291 0.00 10.40 -9.26
CA VAL A 291 0.42 11.58 -10.05
C VAL A 291 -0.74 12.55 -10.23
N PHE A 292 -1.95 12.03 -10.48
CA PHE A 292 -3.16 12.83 -10.58
C PHE A 292 -3.46 13.59 -9.28
N ALA A 293 -3.30 12.95 -8.12
CA ALA A 293 -3.49 13.57 -6.82
C ALA A 293 -2.59 14.79 -6.60
N VAL A 294 -1.32 14.73 -7.04
CA VAL A 294 -0.40 15.87 -6.99
C VAL A 294 -0.90 17.02 -7.88
N LYS A 295 -1.45 16.73 -9.08
CA LYS A 295 -2.05 17.75 -9.94
C LYS A 295 -3.28 18.40 -9.28
N VAL A 296 -4.18 17.60 -8.71
CA VAL A 296 -5.35 18.10 -7.97
C VAL A 296 -4.92 18.98 -6.80
N TYR A 297 -3.93 18.54 -6.01
CA TYR A 297 -3.38 19.35 -4.92
C TYR A 297 -2.80 20.68 -5.43
N ASN A 298 -2.08 20.69 -6.53
CA ASN A 298 -1.49 21.90 -7.11
C ASN A 298 -2.53 22.94 -7.55
N VAL A 299 -3.74 22.49 -7.91
CA VAL A 299 -4.88 23.37 -8.25
C VAL A 299 -5.59 23.86 -6.98
N VAL A 300 -5.93 22.94 -6.09
CA VAL A 300 -6.73 23.21 -4.89
C VAL A 300 -5.93 23.90 -3.78
N LYS A 301 -4.61 23.62 -3.70
CA LYS A 301 -3.65 24.18 -2.71
C LYS A 301 -4.00 23.90 -1.24
N ARG A 302 -4.86 22.91 -0.97
CA ARG A 302 -5.30 22.49 0.37
C ARG A 302 -5.43 20.98 0.41
N TYR A 303 -4.84 20.29 1.40
CA TYR A 303 -4.83 18.83 1.49
C TYR A 303 -6.23 18.24 1.63
N ILE A 304 -7.00 18.70 2.65
CA ILE A 304 -8.39 18.25 2.84
C ILE A 304 -9.24 18.56 1.60
N GLY A 305 -9.06 19.74 0.99
CA GLY A 305 -9.79 20.12 -0.22
C GLY A 305 -9.48 19.20 -1.41
N ALA A 306 -8.21 18.85 -1.63
CA ALA A 306 -7.82 17.95 -2.69
C ALA A 306 -8.40 16.54 -2.47
N CYS A 307 -8.30 16.00 -1.25
CA CYS A 307 -8.93 14.74 -0.88
C CYS A 307 -10.46 14.79 -1.09
N THR A 308 -11.13 15.88 -0.65
CA THR A 308 -12.58 16.04 -0.82
C THR A 308 -13.00 16.00 -2.30
N VAL A 309 -12.26 16.70 -3.18
CA VAL A 309 -12.53 16.66 -4.64
C VAL A 309 -12.41 15.23 -5.18
N MET A 310 -11.37 14.49 -4.78
CA MET A 310 -11.17 13.13 -5.22
C MET A 310 -12.25 12.17 -4.67
N PHE A 311 -12.72 12.38 -3.43
CA PHE A 311 -13.87 11.63 -2.90
C PHE A 311 -15.18 11.96 -3.63
N ILE A 312 -15.42 13.22 -4.04
CA ILE A 312 -16.57 13.58 -4.88
C ILE A 312 -16.50 12.81 -6.20
N MET A 313 -15.36 12.80 -6.88
CA MET A 313 -15.18 12.05 -8.13
C MET A 313 -15.46 10.55 -7.91
N SER A 314 -14.97 9.97 -6.82
CA SER A 314 -15.20 8.57 -6.46
C SER A 314 -16.69 8.30 -6.17
N GLY A 315 -17.38 9.23 -5.53
CA GLY A 315 -18.84 9.14 -5.29
C GLY A 315 -19.64 9.14 -6.58
N VAL A 316 -19.27 9.99 -7.55
CA VAL A 316 -19.91 10.00 -8.87
C VAL A 316 -19.68 8.66 -9.59
N LEU A 317 -18.46 8.14 -9.57
CA LEU A 317 -18.14 6.84 -10.17
C LEU A 317 -18.90 5.69 -9.48
N MET A 318 -19.03 5.71 -8.16
CA MET A 318 -19.81 4.70 -7.42
C MET A 318 -21.30 4.81 -7.75
N GLY A 319 -21.83 6.02 -7.90
CA GLY A 319 -23.21 6.24 -8.37
C GLY A 319 -23.44 5.68 -9.77
N LEU A 320 -22.48 5.81 -10.68
CA LEU A 320 -22.53 5.16 -12.00
C LEU A 320 -22.54 3.63 -11.89
N VAL A 321 -21.69 3.06 -11.03
CA VAL A 321 -21.70 1.60 -10.79
C VAL A 321 -23.08 1.15 -10.33
N ILE A 322 -23.68 1.81 -9.34
CA ILE A 322 -25.02 1.47 -8.85
C ILE A 322 -26.06 1.55 -9.98
N ALA A 323 -26.06 2.63 -10.74
CA ALA A 323 -27.03 2.84 -11.82
C ALA A 323 -26.95 1.77 -12.92
N PHE A 324 -25.73 1.38 -13.33
CA PHE A 324 -25.53 0.43 -14.43
C PHE A 324 -25.57 -1.03 -13.97
N SER A 325 -25.09 -1.36 -12.76
CA SER A 325 -25.08 -2.74 -12.27
C SER A 325 -26.49 -3.27 -12.01
N PHE A 326 -27.44 -2.42 -11.60
CA PHE A 326 -28.81 -2.84 -11.28
C PHE A 326 -29.82 -2.51 -12.38
N GLY A 327 -29.56 -1.47 -13.18
CA GLY A 327 -30.43 -1.14 -14.32
C GLY A 327 -30.22 -2.04 -15.54
N TRP A 328 -28.99 -2.59 -15.72
CA TRP A 328 -28.61 -3.37 -16.89
C TRP A 328 -27.80 -4.62 -16.47
N SER A 329 -28.29 -5.29 -15.42
CA SER A 329 -27.64 -6.49 -14.88
C SER A 329 -27.43 -7.55 -15.98
N GLY A 330 -26.23 -8.15 -16.00
CA GLY A 330 -25.85 -9.20 -16.97
C GLY A 330 -25.35 -8.69 -18.32
N SER A 331 -25.31 -7.36 -18.59
CA SER A 331 -24.74 -6.87 -19.85
C SER A 331 -23.22 -6.71 -19.77
N ILE A 332 -22.52 -7.03 -20.87
CA ILE A 332 -21.06 -6.83 -20.99
C ILE A 332 -20.71 -5.34 -20.81
N ALA A 333 -21.55 -4.42 -21.25
CA ALA A 333 -21.32 -2.99 -21.09
C ALA A 333 -21.31 -2.59 -19.61
N ALA A 334 -22.26 -3.09 -18.80
CA ALA A 334 -22.29 -2.85 -17.36
C ALA A 334 -21.07 -3.44 -16.65
N LEU A 335 -20.62 -4.63 -17.03
CA LEU A 335 -19.37 -5.22 -16.54
C LEU A 335 -18.17 -4.30 -16.81
N ILE A 336 -18.00 -3.84 -18.05
CA ILE A 336 -16.88 -2.96 -18.42
C ILE A 336 -16.93 -1.64 -17.62
N ILE A 337 -18.10 -1.02 -17.53
CA ILE A 337 -18.29 0.22 -16.78
C ILE A 337 -17.94 0.02 -15.30
N THR A 338 -18.36 -1.08 -14.69
CA THR A 338 -18.08 -1.40 -13.28
C THR A 338 -16.59 -1.58 -13.05
N VAL A 339 -15.90 -2.38 -13.89
CA VAL A 339 -14.46 -2.63 -13.75
C VAL A 339 -13.66 -1.35 -13.94
N VAL A 340 -13.99 -0.54 -14.95
CA VAL A 340 -13.30 0.74 -15.19
C VAL A 340 -13.57 1.72 -14.05
N ALA A 341 -14.81 1.82 -13.57
CA ALA A 341 -15.15 2.69 -12.45
C ALA A 341 -14.42 2.26 -11.16
N PHE A 342 -14.37 0.97 -10.84
CA PHE A 342 -13.61 0.46 -9.68
C PHE A 342 -12.11 0.76 -9.79
N ALA A 343 -11.54 0.59 -10.98
CA ALA A 343 -10.13 0.92 -11.22
C ALA A 343 -9.86 2.41 -11.07
N MET A 344 -10.76 3.28 -11.54
CA MET A 344 -10.64 4.73 -11.34
C MET A 344 -10.84 5.12 -9.89
N ILE A 345 -11.79 4.52 -9.16
CA ILE A 345 -11.94 4.74 -7.72
C ILE A 345 -10.68 4.33 -6.99
N SER A 346 -10.12 3.14 -7.27
CA SER A 346 -8.87 2.66 -6.66
C SER A 346 -7.70 3.61 -6.95
N ALA A 347 -7.62 4.16 -8.16
CA ALA A 347 -6.63 5.17 -8.52
C ALA A 347 -6.77 6.45 -7.69
N LEU A 348 -7.98 6.98 -7.55
CA LEU A 348 -8.26 8.16 -6.72
C LEU A 348 -7.93 7.90 -5.25
N MET A 349 -8.32 6.75 -4.71
CA MET A 349 -8.00 6.36 -3.32
C MET A 349 -6.49 6.22 -3.09
N SER A 350 -5.74 5.65 -4.05
CA SER A 350 -4.28 5.59 -3.99
C SER A 350 -3.62 6.98 -4.00
N GLY A 351 -4.21 7.91 -4.73
CA GLY A 351 -3.81 9.30 -4.72
C GLY A 351 -4.06 9.99 -3.37
N ILE A 352 -5.20 9.73 -2.74
CA ILE A 352 -5.53 10.23 -1.39
C ILE A 352 -4.56 9.66 -0.36
N ASP A 353 -4.22 8.37 -0.42
CA ASP A 353 -3.19 7.76 0.43
C ASP A 353 -1.86 8.51 0.34
N ASN A 354 -1.41 8.83 -0.88
CA ASN A 354 -0.18 9.60 -1.08
C ASN A 354 -0.24 10.98 -0.42
N ILE A 355 -1.37 11.68 -0.52
CA ILE A 355 -1.56 12.96 0.15
C ILE A 355 -1.48 12.79 1.68
N ILE A 356 -2.24 11.86 2.25
CA ILE A 356 -2.41 11.71 3.70
C ILE A 356 -1.13 11.15 4.34
N VAL A 357 -0.54 10.08 3.79
CA VAL A 357 0.55 9.34 4.43
C VAL A 357 1.93 9.88 4.07
N SER A 358 2.07 10.53 2.90
CA SER A 358 3.37 11.02 2.43
C SER A 358 3.47 12.55 2.46
N MET A 359 2.56 13.26 1.79
CA MET A 359 2.70 14.72 1.61
C MET A 359 2.44 15.51 2.91
N VAL A 360 1.39 15.18 3.65
CA VAL A 360 1.02 15.89 4.90
C VAL A 360 2.10 15.76 5.97
N PRO A 361 2.65 14.58 6.30
CA PRO A 361 3.73 14.45 7.27
C PRO A 361 4.99 15.23 6.90
N LEU A 362 5.36 15.29 5.62
CA LEU A 362 6.51 16.05 5.14
C LEU A 362 6.33 17.56 5.35
N GLN A 363 5.14 18.08 5.12
CA GLN A 363 4.86 19.50 5.31
C GLN A 363 4.77 19.91 6.78
N LEU A 364 4.29 19.01 7.65
CA LEU A 364 4.19 19.27 9.09
C LEU A 364 5.48 18.94 9.85
N LYS A 365 6.60 18.64 9.17
CA LYS A 365 7.89 18.26 9.80
C LYS A 365 8.44 19.30 10.79
N SER A 366 8.09 20.59 10.63
CA SER A 366 8.50 21.66 11.56
C SER A 366 7.70 21.67 12.88
N LYS A 367 6.55 20.98 12.95
CA LYS A 367 5.64 20.95 14.10
C LYS A 367 5.54 19.59 14.77
N VAL A 368 5.64 18.52 13.98
CA VAL A 368 5.47 17.14 14.43
C VAL A 368 6.55 16.26 13.77
N ASN A 369 7.00 15.25 14.48
CA ASN A 369 7.89 14.25 13.88
C ASN A 369 7.18 13.55 12.70
N SER A 370 7.65 13.80 11.48
CA SER A 370 7.00 13.34 10.24
C SER A 370 6.89 11.81 10.18
N GLY A 371 7.88 11.07 10.65
CA GLY A 371 7.85 9.61 10.67
C GLY A 371 6.79 9.06 11.63
N LYS A 372 6.67 9.65 12.84
CA LYS A 372 5.62 9.26 13.78
C LYS A 372 4.23 9.58 13.23
N LEU A 373 4.05 10.77 12.62
CA LEU A 373 2.78 11.16 12.03
C LEU A 373 2.38 10.25 10.87
N ALA A 374 3.31 9.96 9.95
CA ALA A 374 3.07 9.03 8.85
C ALA A 374 2.69 7.64 9.36
N GLY A 375 3.37 7.13 10.40
CA GLY A 375 3.06 5.84 11.01
C GLY A 375 1.66 5.80 11.63
N VAL A 376 1.25 6.86 12.34
CA VAL A 376 -0.10 6.95 12.94
C VAL A 376 -1.18 7.01 11.85
N LEU A 377 -1.01 7.87 10.83
CA LEU A 377 -1.98 7.97 9.73
C LEU A 377 -2.08 6.66 8.94
N ASN A 378 -0.94 5.99 8.71
CA ASN A 378 -0.93 4.66 8.09
C ASN A 378 -1.63 3.60 8.97
N GLY A 379 -1.53 3.69 10.29
CA GLY A 379 -2.30 2.85 11.21
C GLY A 379 -3.82 3.03 11.04
N PHE A 380 -4.31 4.27 10.86
CA PHE A 380 -5.72 4.53 10.54
C PHE A 380 -6.12 3.99 9.16
N CYS A 381 -5.22 4.03 8.17
CA CYS A 381 -5.44 3.37 6.89
C CYS A 381 -5.75 1.88 7.09
N TYR A 382 -4.91 1.15 7.84
CA TYR A 382 -5.12 -0.27 8.09
C TYR A 382 -6.32 -0.58 8.99
N LEU A 383 -6.74 0.36 9.84
CA LEU A 383 -8.02 0.22 10.55
C LEU A 383 -9.20 0.19 9.57
N GLY A 384 -9.19 1.06 8.56
CA GLY A 384 -10.18 1.04 7.48
C GLY A 384 -10.19 -0.28 6.72
N SER A 385 -9.00 -0.76 6.30
CA SER A 385 -8.86 -2.07 5.64
C SER A 385 -9.40 -3.20 6.52
N THR A 386 -9.07 -3.21 7.81
CA THR A 386 -9.51 -4.21 8.78
C THR A 386 -11.04 -4.31 8.85
N ILE A 387 -11.70 -3.15 8.97
CA ILE A 387 -13.18 -3.11 9.07
C ILE A 387 -13.82 -3.50 7.74
N SER A 388 -13.24 -3.12 6.61
CA SER A 388 -13.84 -3.39 5.29
C SER A 388 -13.83 -4.87 4.92
N MET A 389 -12.81 -5.63 5.34
CA MET A 389 -12.70 -7.05 4.96
C MET A 389 -13.89 -7.87 5.49
N TYR A 390 -14.12 -7.84 6.80
CA TYR A 390 -15.26 -8.51 7.41
C TYR A 390 -16.58 -7.81 7.08
N GLY A 391 -16.60 -6.47 7.19
CA GLY A 391 -17.82 -5.67 7.06
C GLY A 391 -18.49 -5.81 5.71
N LEU A 392 -17.73 -5.72 4.60
CA LEU A 392 -18.30 -5.88 3.26
C LEU A 392 -18.74 -7.32 3.00
N GLY A 393 -17.96 -8.33 3.44
CA GLY A 393 -18.38 -9.73 3.34
C GLY A 393 -19.67 -9.99 4.09
N PHE A 394 -19.79 -9.51 5.34
CA PHE A 394 -21.00 -9.64 6.14
C PHE A 394 -22.22 -8.94 5.50
N ILE A 395 -22.02 -7.76 4.91
CA ILE A 395 -23.08 -7.06 4.21
C ILE A 395 -23.50 -7.85 2.95
N ALA A 396 -22.55 -8.37 2.20
CA ALA A 396 -22.82 -9.15 1.00
C ALA A 396 -23.62 -10.42 1.30
N ASP A 397 -23.28 -11.13 2.39
CA ASP A 397 -23.96 -12.36 2.79
C ASP A 397 -25.40 -12.13 3.25
N ASN A 398 -25.71 -11.00 3.91
CA ASN A 398 -27.03 -10.73 4.48
C ASN A 398 -27.94 -9.88 3.59
N TRP A 399 -27.37 -8.97 2.79
CA TRP A 399 -28.13 -7.99 1.99
C TRP A 399 -27.66 -7.87 0.53
N GLY A 400 -26.71 -8.71 0.13
CA GLY A 400 -26.15 -8.67 -1.23
C GLY A 400 -25.15 -7.53 -1.46
N TRP A 401 -24.46 -7.59 -2.59
CA TRP A 401 -23.46 -6.59 -3.00
C TRP A 401 -24.05 -5.20 -3.24
N GLU A 402 -25.34 -5.13 -3.58
CA GLU A 402 -26.07 -3.86 -3.73
C GLU A 402 -25.98 -3.01 -2.46
N ALA A 403 -26.29 -3.62 -1.31
CA ALA A 403 -26.18 -2.96 -0.01
C ALA A 403 -24.73 -2.53 0.28
N GLY A 404 -23.76 -3.33 -0.13
CA GLY A 404 -22.33 -2.99 -0.03
C GLY A 404 -21.99 -1.70 -0.79
N PHE A 405 -22.52 -1.52 -1.99
CA PHE A 405 -22.30 -0.30 -2.78
C PHE A 405 -22.94 0.94 -2.17
N TYR A 406 -24.15 0.81 -1.60
CA TYR A 406 -24.78 1.92 -0.87
C TYR A 406 -23.99 2.29 0.40
N VAL A 407 -23.42 1.31 1.10
CA VAL A 407 -22.54 1.59 2.27
C VAL A 407 -21.27 2.31 1.82
N LEU A 408 -20.62 1.87 0.73
CA LEU A 408 -19.45 2.55 0.18
C LEU A 408 -19.78 4.00 -0.24
N LEU A 409 -20.88 4.20 -0.92
CA LEU A 409 -21.34 5.53 -1.32
C LEU A 409 -21.66 6.41 -0.11
N GLY A 410 -22.32 5.86 0.92
CA GLY A 410 -22.64 6.57 2.15
C GLY A 410 -21.38 7.02 2.93
N LEU A 411 -20.37 6.16 3.00
CA LEU A 411 -19.07 6.50 3.61
C LEU A 411 -18.34 7.60 2.82
N ILE A 412 -18.34 7.52 1.50
CA ILE A 412 -17.78 8.55 0.63
C ILE A 412 -18.53 9.88 0.84
N ALA A 413 -19.85 9.86 0.89
CA ALA A 413 -20.67 11.05 1.12
C ALA A 413 -20.39 11.68 2.51
N ALA A 414 -20.21 10.86 3.55
CA ALA A 414 -19.84 11.34 4.89
C ALA A 414 -18.49 12.07 4.89
N VAL A 415 -17.48 11.54 4.21
CA VAL A 415 -16.17 12.21 4.06
C VAL A 415 -16.30 13.52 3.29
N VAL A 416 -17.07 13.54 2.21
CA VAL A 416 -17.32 14.76 1.42
C VAL A 416 -17.99 15.82 2.28
N LEU A 417 -19.00 15.45 3.07
CA LEU A 417 -19.68 16.36 3.98
C LEU A 417 -18.69 16.97 5.01
N VAL A 418 -17.87 16.15 5.66
CA VAL A 418 -16.84 16.61 6.61
C VAL A 418 -15.86 17.56 5.93
N GLY A 419 -15.41 17.25 4.71
CA GLY A 419 -14.50 18.10 3.94
C GLY A 419 -15.11 19.46 3.57
N ILE A 420 -16.39 19.48 3.18
CA ILE A 420 -17.13 20.72 2.88
C ILE A 420 -17.32 21.56 4.15
N VAL A 421 -17.75 20.95 5.25
CA VAL A 421 -17.92 21.64 6.55
C VAL A 421 -16.60 22.25 7.02
N HIS A 422 -15.50 21.46 6.95
CA HIS A 422 -14.16 21.97 7.27
C HIS A 422 -13.78 23.20 6.42
N ARG A 423 -14.11 23.18 5.11
CA ARG A 423 -13.84 24.33 4.22
C ARG A 423 -14.55 25.60 4.66
N PHE A 424 -15.81 25.49 5.10
CA PHE A 424 -16.57 26.64 5.60
C PHE A 424 -16.01 27.19 6.93
N ILE A 425 -15.69 26.30 7.88
CA ILE A 425 -15.10 26.68 9.18
C ILE A 425 -13.72 27.32 8.97
N SER A 426 -12.87 26.71 8.16
CA SER A 426 -11.51 27.20 7.88
C SER A 426 -11.49 28.56 7.16
N LYS A 427 -12.49 28.84 6.32
CA LYS A 427 -12.63 30.13 5.64
C LYS A 427 -12.95 31.27 6.63
N ASN A 428 -13.77 30.99 7.64
CA ASN A 428 -14.18 31.96 8.64
C ASN A 428 -13.09 32.28 9.70
N HIS A 429 -12.10 31.39 9.86
CA HIS A 429 -11.03 31.52 10.87
C HIS A 429 -9.66 31.85 10.28
N GLY A 430 -9.56 32.20 8.99
CA GLY A 430 -8.29 32.63 8.36
C GLY A 430 -7.19 31.57 8.31
N ILE A 431 -7.50 30.32 8.57
CA ILE A 431 -6.57 29.18 8.54
C ILE A 431 -6.40 28.76 7.07
N ARG A 432 -5.33 29.26 6.42
CA ARG A 432 -4.92 28.86 5.07
C ARG A 432 -3.94 27.70 5.11
#